data_3c020c11b8c354f62687bf7c6a5d1699
#
_entry.id   3c020c11b8c354f62687bf7c6a5d1699
#
_cell.length_a   1.000
_cell.length_b   1.000
_cell.length_c   1.000
_cell.angle_alpha   90.00
_cell.angle_beta   90.00
_cell.angle_gamma   90.00
#
_symmetry.space_group_name_H-M   'P 1'
#
loop_
_entity.id
_entity.type
_entity.pdbx_description
1 polymer ?
#
loop_
_entity_poly.entity_id
_entity_poly.type
_entity_poly.pdbx_seq_one_letter_code
_entity_poly.pdbx_strand_id
1 'polypeptide(L)'
;MSRMGSRKAGRRARRQFSEEFIVGAVRLVLDEGKTVGAVARELDLTPSSLANWVRQARADRSQGKSGLTTEERAELARLRKEVRELRMERDVLKKAAAFFAKDHL
;
A
#
# COMPACT_ATOMS: atom_id res chain seq x y z
N MET A 1 32.74 -8.90 11.17
CA MET A 1 32.27 -8.62 10.81
C MET A 1 31.42 -8.45 9.90
N SER A 2 31.33 -8.67 9.02
CA SER A 2 30.47 -8.54 8.05
C SER A 2 29.19 -9.03 8.36
N ARG A 3 28.92 -9.37 9.49
CA ARG A 3 27.73 -9.86 9.80
C ARG A 3 26.64 -8.98 9.45
N MET A 4 26.83 -7.72 9.38
CA MET A 4 25.84 -6.90 8.96
C MET A 4 25.47 -7.15 7.57
N GLY A 5 26.40 -7.34 6.74
CA GLY A 5 26.14 -7.65 5.38
C GLY A 5 25.40 -8.92 5.21
N SER A 6 25.71 -9.92 5.99
CA SER A 6 25.05 -11.14 5.88
C SER A 6 23.62 -11.04 6.24
N ARG A 7 23.32 -10.30 7.24
CA ARG A 7 21.98 -10.14 7.60
C ARG A 7 21.21 -9.47 6.54
N LYS A 8 21.77 -8.50 5.89
CA LYS A 8 21.10 -7.85 4.83
C LYS A 8 20.96 -8.71 3.62
N ALA A 9 21.84 -9.60 3.43
CA ALA A 9 21.71 -10.50 2.32
C ALA A 9 20.53 -11.40 2.51
N GLY A 10 20.23 -11.83 3.72
CA GLY A 10 19.09 -12.65 3.96
C GLY A 10 17.80 -11.90 3.89
N ARG A 11 17.86 -10.58 4.06
CA ARG A 11 16.67 -9.83 4.01
C ARG A 11 16.88 -8.75 3.00
N ARG A 12 16.24 -8.77 1.90
CA ARG A 12 16.43 -7.81 0.88
C ARG A 12 16.14 -6.44 1.37
N ALA A 13 16.96 -5.49 1.03
CA ALA A 13 16.66 -4.11 1.29
C ALA A 13 15.42 -3.73 0.52
N ARG A 14 14.63 -2.85 1.07
CA ARG A 14 13.44 -2.42 0.39
C ARG A 14 13.84 -1.67 -0.86
N ARG A 15 13.40 -2.13 -1.99
CA ARG A 15 13.70 -1.51 -3.26
C ARG A 15 12.60 -0.52 -3.61
N GLN A 16 13.02 0.58 -4.21
CA GLN A 16 12.04 1.54 -4.69
C GLN A 16 12.08 1.52 -6.20
N PHE A 17 10.93 1.51 -6.80
CA PHE A 17 10.81 1.42 -8.24
C PHE A 17 10.14 2.67 -8.78
N SER A 18 10.60 3.14 -9.91
CA SER A 18 9.96 4.29 -10.55
C SER A 18 8.62 3.86 -11.12
N GLU A 19 7.77 4.83 -11.32
CA GLU A 19 6.47 4.58 -11.89
C GLU A 19 6.61 3.99 -13.28
N GLU A 20 7.56 4.48 -14.05
CA GLU A 20 7.79 3.97 -15.39
C GLU A 20 8.20 2.51 -15.40
N PHE A 21 9.03 2.12 -14.42
CA PHE A 21 9.45 0.74 -14.31
C PHE A 21 8.24 -0.15 -14.00
N ILE A 22 7.40 0.28 -13.08
CA ILE A 22 6.22 -0.49 -12.69
C ILE A 22 5.28 -0.63 -13.88
N VAL A 23 5.04 0.46 -14.59
CA VAL A 23 4.18 0.42 -15.77
C VAL A 23 4.74 -0.53 -16.81
N GLY A 24 6.04 -0.48 -17.03
CA GLY A 24 6.68 -1.37 -18.00
C GLY A 24 6.53 -2.84 -17.62
N ALA A 25 6.75 -3.16 -16.33
CA ALA A 25 6.62 -4.53 -15.88
C ALA A 25 5.18 -5.04 -16.03
N VAL A 26 4.21 -4.19 -15.70
CA VAL A 26 2.80 -4.56 -15.82
C VAL A 26 2.43 -4.79 -17.28
N ARG A 27 2.95 -3.98 -18.18
CA ARG A 27 2.65 -4.16 -19.61
C ARG A 27 3.15 -5.48 -20.15
N LEU A 28 4.28 -5.95 -19.65
CA LEU A 28 4.78 -7.24 -20.09
C LEU A 28 3.80 -8.35 -19.76
N VAL A 29 3.10 -8.23 -18.65
CA VAL A 29 2.12 -9.24 -18.26
C VAL A 29 0.79 -9.02 -18.96
N LEU A 30 0.24 -7.80 -18.88
CA LEU A 30 -1.12 -7.56 -19.37
C LEU A 30 -1.20 -7.39 -20.87
N ASP A 31 -0.21 -6.75 -21.46
CA ASP A 31 -0.29 -6.44 -22.88
C ASP A 31 0.47 -7.43 -23.75
N GLU A 32 1.55 -8.00 -23.23
CA GLU A 32 2.34 -8.95 -24.01
C GLU A 32 2.08 -10.39 -23.65
N GLY A 33 1.23 -10.64 -22.65
CA GLY A 33 0.82 -11.99 -22.33
C GLY A 33 1.83 -12.84 -21.58
N LYS A 34 2.87 -12.23 -21.04
CA LYS A 34 3.85 -13.00 -20.29
C LYS A 34 3.29 -13.31 -18.89
N THR A 35 3.79 -14.38 -18.30
CA THR A 35 3.31 -14.73 -16.96
C THR A 35 4.00 -13.88 -15.91
N VAL A 36 3.32 -13.72 -14.78
CA VAL A 36 3.89 -12.98 -13.65
C VAL A 36 5.20 -13.61 -13.21
N GLY A 37 5.26 -14.93 -13.15
CA GLY A 37 6.47 -15.60 -12.72
C GLY A 37 7.65 -15.36 -13.65
N ALA A 38 7.40 -15.38 -14.97
CA ALA A 38 8.48 -15.16 -15.94
C ALA A 38 9.00 -13.72 -15.86
N VAL A 39 8.10 -12.75 -15.80
CA VAL A 39 8.51 -11.35 -15.75
C VAL A 39 9.22 -11.05 -14.42
N ALA A 40 8.71 -11.59 -13.32
CA ALA A 40 9.35 -11.39 -12.04
C ALA A 40 10.79 -11.91 -12.05
N ARG A 41 11.00 -13.06 -12.68
CA ARG A 41 12.32 -13.64 -12.78
C ARG A 41 13.25 -12.80 -13.65
N GLU A 42 12.74 -12.33 -14.77
CA GLU A 42 13.53 -11.50 -15.68
C GLU A 42 13.93 -10.17 -15.06
N LEU A 43 13.06 -9.59 -14.28
CA LEU A 43 13.29 -8.27 -13.70
C LEU A 43 13.77 -8.30 -12.27
N ASP A 44 14.04 -9.49 -11.76
CA ASP A 44 14.51 -9.68 -10.38
C ASP A 44 13.53 -9.09 -9.38
N LEU A 45 12.26 -9.43 -9.54
CA LEU A 45 11.19 -8.99 -8.66
C LEU A 45 10.63 -10.20 -7.93
N THR A 46 10.02 -9.96 -6.78
CA THR A 46 9.27 -11.04 -6.15
C THR A 46 7.95 -11.18 -6.92
N PRO A 47 7.49 -12.43 -7.12
CA PRO A 47 6.22 -12.61 -7.81
C PRO A 47 5.06 -11.91 -7.12
N SER A 48 5.07 -11.83 -5.80
CA SER A 48 3.98 -11.19 -5.09
C SER A 48 3.93 -9.69 -5.35
N SER A 49 5.08 -9.04 -5.44
CA SER A 49 5.10 -7.61 -5.75
C SER A 49 4.52 -7.36 -7.14
N LEU A 50 4.98 -8.14 -8.11
CA LEU A 50 4.50 -7.96 -9.47
C LEU A 50 3.01 -8.32 -9.57
N ALA A 51 2.58 -9.36 -8.89
CA ALA A 51 1.16 -9.74 -8.89
C ALA A 51 0.30 -8.62 -8.33
N ASN A 52 0.77 -7.95 -7.29
CA ASN A 52 0.04 -6.84 -6.71
C ASN A 52 -0.06 -5.67 -7.70
N TRP A 53 1.03 -5.37 -8.40
CA TRP A 53 1.03 -4.31 -9.40
C TRP A 53 0.06 -4.62 -10.53
N VAL A 54 0.06 -5.87 -10.99
CA VAL A 54 -0.82 -6.31 -12.07
C VAL A 54 -2.28 -6.23 -11.63
N ARG A 55 -2.56 -6.65 -10.42
CA ARG A 55 -3.91 -6.61 -9.89
C ARG A 55 -4.41 -5.17 -9.81
N GLN A 56 -3.56 -4.25 -9.32
CA GLN A 56 -3.93 -2.86 -9.24
C GLN A 56 -4.14 -2.25 -10.63
N ALA A 57 -3.30 -2.62 -11.59
CA ALA A 57 -3.45 -2.11 -12.93
C ALA A 57 -4.74 -2.61 -13.59
N ARG A 58 -5.11 -3.85 -13.31
CA ARG A 58 -6.38 -4.36 -13.81
C ARG A 58 -7.56 -3.60 -13.21
N ALA A 59 -7.49 -3.30 -11.92
CA ALA A 59 -8.54 -2.55 -11.27
C ALA A 59 -8.66 -1.16 -11.87
N ASP A 60 -7.51 -0.52 -12.11
CA ASP A 60 -7.51 0.82 -12.69
C ASP A 60 -8.04 0.81 -14.13
N ARG A 61 -7.64 -0.17 -14.93
CA ARG A 61 -8.10 -0.27 -16.30
C ARG A 61 -9.60 -0.57 -16.39
N SER A 62 -10.13 -1.29 -15.42
CA SER A 62 -11.54 -1.63 -15.40
C SER A 62 -12.38 -0.55 -14.73
N GLN A 63 -11.75 0.54 -14.32
CA GLN A 63 -12.43 1.64 -13.65
C GLN A 63 -13.16 1.18 -12.39
N GLY A 64 -12.52 0.28 -11.65
CA GLY A 64 -13.03 -0.18 -10.38
C GLY A 64 -13.88 -1.44 -10.42
N LYS A 65 -14.13 -1.99 -11.62
CA LYS A 65 -14.98 -3.19 -11.69
C LYS A 65 -14.30 -4.42 -11.13
N SER A 66 -12.99 -4.53 -11.24
CA SER A 66 -12.28 -5.70 -10.73
C SER A 66 -11.65 -5.46 -9.38
N GLY A 67 -11.80 -4.28 -8.82
CA GLY A 67 -11.23 -3.95 -7.52
C GLY A 67 -11.15 -2.45 -7.37
N LEU A 68 -10.67 -1.97 -6.22
CA LEU A 68 -10.55 -0.54 -5.99
C LEU A 68 -9.44 0.03 -6.86
N THR A 69 -9.72 1.16 -7.50
CA THR A 69 -8.68 1.86 -8.26
C THR A 69 -7.68 2.47 -7.29
N THR A 70 -6.55 2.92 -7.84
CA THR A 70 -5.52 3.58 -7.05
C THR A 70 -6.09 4.80 -6.34
N GLU A 71 -6.91 5.57 -7.05
CA GLU A 71 -7.53 6.77 -6.47
C GLU A 71 -8.50 6.41 -5.36
N GLU A 72 -9.29 5.36 -5.56
CA GLU A 72 -10.24 4.93 -4.54
C GLU A 72 -9.52 4.42 -3.30
N ARG A 73 -8.40 3.74 -3.48
CA ARG A 73 -7.61 3.28 -2.35
C ARG A 73 -7.03 4.45 -1.56
N ALA A 74 -6.55 5.46 -2.26
CA ALA A 74 -6.00 6.64 -1.60
C ALA A 74 -7.09 7.37 -0.82
N GLU A 75 -8.27 7.48 -1.42
CA GLU A 75 -9.39 8.13 -0.76
C GLU A 75 -9.83 7.36 0.48
N LEU A 76 -9.88 6.04 0.38
CA LEU A 76 -10.25 5.20 1.51
C LEU A 76 -9.24 5.36 2.66
N ALA A 77 -7.94 5.38 2.33
CA ALA A 77 -6.91 5.57 3.35
C ALA A 77 -7.06 6.92 4.03
N ARG A 78 -7.34 7.96 3.25
CA ARG A 78 -7.53 9.30 3.78
C ARG A 78 -8.73 9.36 4.73
N LEU A 79 -9.83 8.77 4.31
CA LEU A 79 -11.03 8.76 5.13
C LEU A 79 -10.86 7.96 6.41
N ARG A 80 -10.14 6.86 6.35
CA ARG A 80 -9.86 6.06 7.54
C ARG A 80 -9.02 6.84 8.55
N LYS A 81 -8.04 7.58 8.05
CA LYS A 81 -7.22 8.42 8.92
C LYS A 81 -8.07 9.50 9.57
N GLU A 82 -8.92 10.15 8.78
CA GLU A 82 -9.79 11.20 9.27
C GLU A 82 -10.73 10.68 10.35
N VAL A 83 -11.29 9.51 10.14
CA VAL A 83 -12.17 8.90 11.13
C VAL A 83 -11.41 8.62 12.44
N ARG A 84 -10.19 8.12 12.33
CA ARG A 84 -9.38 7.87 13.54
C ARG A 84 -9.12 9.16 14.31
N GLU A 85 -8.80 10.23 13.59
CA GLU A 85 -8.52 11.52 14.23
C GLU A 85 -9.76 12.08 14.89
N LEU A 86 -10.90 11.99 14.21
CA LEU A 86 -12.14 12.47 14.78
C LEU A 86 -12.55 11.68 16.02
N ARG A 87 -12.32 10.39 16.00
CA ARG A 87 -12.62 9.56 17.17
C ARG A 87 -11.73 9.92 18.36
N MET A 88 -10.46 10.23 18.09
CA MET A 88 -9.56 10.65 19.15
C MET A 88 -9.98 11.99 19.73
N GLU A 89 -10.36 12.93 18.87
CA GLU A 89 -10.85 14.22 19.33
C GLU A 89 -12.10 14.06 20.18
N ARG A 90 -13.01 13.22 19.73
CA ARG A 90 -14.24 12.98 20.47
C ARG A 90 -13.92 12.41 21.85
N ASP A 91 -12.99 11.47 21.93
CA ASP A 91 -12.65 10.85 23.20
C ASP A 91 -11.99 11.84 24.15
N VAL A 92 -11.14 12.71 23.62
CA VAL A 92 -10.50 13.75 24.42
C VAL A 92 -11.56 14.71 24.95
N LEU A 93 -12.50 15.12 24.11
CA LEU A 93 -13.56 16.03 24.53
C LEU A 93 -14.47 15.40 25.57
N LYS A 94 -14.76 14.12 25.42
CA LYS A 94 -15.56 13.42 26.41
C LYS A 94 -14.88 13.39 27.76
N LYS A 95 -13.59 13.12 27.77
CA LYS A 95 -12.83 13.09 29.02
C LYS A 95 -12.75 14.46 29.65
N ALA A 96 -12.54 15.48 28.84
CA ALA A 96 -12.48 16.83 29.33
C ALA A 96 -13.82 17.26 29.93
N ALA A 97 -14.92 16.93 29.27
CA ALA A 97 -16.24 17.25 29.77
C ALA A 97 -16.52 16.56 31.10
N ALA A 98 -16.14 15.30 31.22
CA ALA A 98 -16.33 14.57 32.46
C ALA A 98 -15.49 15.16 33.57
N PHE A 99 -14.27 15.57 33.25
CA PHE A 99 -13.38 16.18 34.23
C PHE A 99 -13.98 17.50 34.75
N PHE A 100 -14.45 18.36 33.87
CA PHE A 100 -15.06 19.62 34.27
C PHE A 100 -16.34 19.40 35.04
N ALA A 101 -17.16 18.47 34.65
CA ALA A 101 -18.38 18.19 35.36
C ALA A 101 -18.09 17.74 36.81
N LYS A 102 -17.03 16.96 36.96
CA LYS A 102 -16.65 16.49 38.27
C LYS A 102 -16.19 17.63 39.16
N ASP A 103 -15.48 18.58 38.59
CA ASP A 103 -14.97 19.70 39.33
C ASP A 103 -16.05 20.64 39.82
N HIS A 104 -17.17 20.65 39.19
CA HIS A 104 -18.27 21.53 39.53
C HIS A 104 -19.32 20.90 40.42
N LEU A 105 -19.07 19.73 40.92
CA LEU A 105 -20.01 19.06 41.83
C LEU A 105 -19.75 19.42 43.31
#